data_4284befb300bb1645376da5b72b4d5c2
#
_entry.id   4284befb300bb1645376da5b72b4d5c2
#
_cell.length_a   1.000
_cell.length_b   1.000
_cell.length_c   1.000
_cell.angle_alpha   90.00
_cell.angle_beta   90.00
_cell.angle_gamma   90.00
#
_symmetry.space_group_name_H-M   'P 1'
#
loop_
_entity.id
_entity.type
_entity.pdbx_description
1 polymer ?
#
loop_
_entity_poly.entity_id
_entity_poly.type
_entity_poly.pdbx_seq_one_letter_code
_entity_poly.pdbx_strand_id
1 'polypeptide(L)'
;NSINREPYGATSISFPTETEALQVKRSSSSRYQSLNGTWKFKFITDWDNLPSDFMKAETNDDSWDNIPVPSTWEMKGYGDQVYCGQGYEFRPVNPPFVPRKDNHIALYRKTFEVPASWEGQNVLIHFAGVRGAFYLYVNGKKVGYNEDGGTLPAVFDMTPFLKKGKNQLAVQVLRWSDGSYLEDQDHWRFHGITRDVYIESRPDVFIQDFAVITDLDKDYKDAKLRIRPVISSKKTVDVSDWMLEARLYTKEGTPALGVDMSMPVKTITTEKYQQNFSLAKYLETNVKAPLLWSSETPNLYIIVLTLKDHKGNVVESRSSRIGFRKVEFKNKHELCVNGKREYIYGVNRHDHDAWEGKTVPYERMVQDVTLMKQFGFNSVRTSHYPADPAFYDLCDEYGIYVMDEANVETCGADAELS
;
A
#
# COMPACT_ATOMS: atom_id res chain seq x y z
N ASN A 1 7.20 -11.44 -10.92
CA ASN A 1 6.27 -11.60 -12.03
C ASN A 1 4.88 -11.06 -11.68
N SER A 2 4.25 -10.37 -12.65
CA SER A 2 2.88 -9.88 -12.54
C SER A 2 2.22 -9.80 -13.93
N ILE A 3 0.88 -9.95 -13.96
CA ILE A 3 0.08 -9.80 -15.19
C ILE A 3 -1.03 -8.79 -14.90
N ASN A 4 -1.15 -7.75 -15.74
CA ASN A 4 -2.18 -6.70 -15.66
C ASN A 4 -2.22 -5.94 -14.31
N ARG A 5 -1.13 -5.93 -13.57
CA ARG A 5 -1.03 -5.14 -12.35
C ARG A 5 -0.78 -3.67 -12.71
N GLU A 6 -1.45 -2.77 -12.02
CA GLU A 6 -1.16 -1.33 -12.10
C GLU A 6 0.26 -1.05 -11.56
N PRO A 7 0.93 0.02 -12.04
CA PRO A 7 2.21 0.44 -11.48
C PRO A 7 2.13 0.67 -9.97
N TYR A 8 3.22 0.41 -9.26
CA TYR A 8 3.31 0.77 -7.85
C TYR A 8 3.16 2.28 -7.66
N GLY A 9 2.54 2.67 -6.57
CA GLY A 9 2.36 4.05 -6.15
C GLY A 9 2.16 4.12 -4.64
N ALA A 10 2.14 5.33 -4.10
CA ALA A 10 1.81 5.55 -2.70
C ALA A 10 0.37 5.10 -2.40
N THR A 11 0.12 4.76 -1.13
CA THR A 11 -1.17 4.22 -0.65
C THR A 11 -2.25 5.30 -0.50
N SER A 12 -2.14 6.41 -1.25
CA SER A 12 -3.17 7.44 -1.27
C SER A 12 -4.41 6.95 -2.01
N ILE A 13 -5.59 7.43 -1.63
CA ILE A 13 -6.86 7.10 -2.27
C ILE A 13 -7.44 8.31 -3.00
N SER A 14 -8.26 8.04 -4.01
CA SER A 14 -9.04 9.06 -4.72
C SER A 14 -10.19 9.57 -3.86
N PHE A 15 -10.34 10.88 -3.76
CA PHE A 15 -11.48 11.55 -3.14
C PHE A 15 -12.20 12.41 -4.18
N PRO A 16 -13.53 12.47 -4.19
CA PRO A 16 -14.26 13.34 -5.13
C PRO A 16 -14.17 14.82 -4.74
N THR A 17 -13.86 15.13 -3.49
CA THR A 17 -13.83 16.49 -2.96
C THR A 17 -12.65 16.72 -2.03
N GLU A 18 -12.22 17.98 -1.90
CA GLU A 18 -11.20 18.40 -0.95
C GLU A 18 -11.65 18.18 0.49
N THR A 19 -12.93 18.35 0.79
CA THR A 19 -13.51 18.14 2.14
C THR A 19 -13.36 16.67 2.58
N GLU A 20 -13.64 15.71 1.69
CA GLU A 20 -13.39 14.29 2.01
C GLU A 20 -11.89 14.02 2.15
N ALA A 21 -11.06 14.60 1.29
CA ALA A 21 -9.62 14.41 1.31
C ALA A 21 -8.95 14.89 2.61
N LEU A 22 -9.49 15.94 3.25
CA LEU A 22 -9.02 16.45 4.55
C LEU A 22 -9.12 15.43 5.69
N GLN A 23 -9.97 14.42 5.57
CA GLN A 23 -10.04 13.35 6.56
C GLN A 23 -8.83 12.40 6.54
N VAL A 24 -8.09 12.36 5.44
CA VAL A 24 -6.89 11.51 5.18
C VAL A 24 -7.14 10.01 5.34
N LYS A 25 -8.34 9.58 5.74
CA LYS A 25 -8.72 8.18 5.93
C LYS A 25 -9.31 7.61 4.64
N ARG A 26 -8.84 6.47 4.18
CA ARG A 26 -9.40 5.76 3.01
C ARG A 26 -10.90 5.55 3.13
N SER A 27 -11.36 5.10 4.30
CA SER A 27 -12.77 4.82 4.57
C SER A 27 -13.69 6.05 4.56
N SER A 28 -13.15 7.26 4.58
CA SER A 28 -13.94 8.49 4.46
C SER A 28 -14.22 8.90 3.01
N SER A 29 -13.56 8.26 2.04
CA SER A 29 -13.82 8.53 0.63
C SER A 29 -15.10 7.83 0.16
N SER A 30 -16.00 8.56 -0.47
CA SER A 30 -17.15 7.97 -1.17
C SER A 30 -16.74 7.19 -2.44
N ARG A 31 -15.45 7.22 -2.80
CA ARG A 31 -14.83 6.40 -3.85
C ARG A 31 -14.18 5.14 -3.31
N TYR A 32 -14.39 4.78 -2.06
CA TYR A 32 -13.83 3.61 -1.40
C TYR A 32 -14.94 2.63 -0.97
N GLN A 33 -14.69 1.35 -1.17
CA GLN A 33 -15.52 0.29 -0.59
C GLN A 33 -14.65 -0.88 -0.14
N SER A 34 -14.75 -1.22 1.15
CA SER A 34 -14.08 -2.42 1.69
C SER A 34 -14.73 -3.69 1.17
N LEU A 35 -13.91 -4.68 0.84
CA LEU A 35 -14.32 -6.05 0.57
C LEU A 35 -13.92 -7.01 1.68
N ASN A 36 -13.38 -6.52 2.78
CA ASN A 36 -13.08 -7.32 3.97
C ASN A 36 -14.32 -8.04 4.51
N GLY A 37 -14.10 -8.94 5.44
CA GLY A 37 -15.14 -9.71 6.10
C GLY A 37 -15.17 -11.17 5.66
N THR A 38 -16.33 -11.81 5.69
CA THR A 38 -16.44 -13.25 5.40
C THR A 38 -16.42 -13.52 3.90
N TRP A 39 -15.56 -14.43 3.47
CA TRP A 39 -15.46 -14.93 2.10
C TRP A 39 -15.71 -16.45 2.09
N LYS A 40 -16.24 -16.98 0.99
CA LYS A 40 -16.24 -18.43 0.73
C LYS A 40 -14.81 -18.90 0.50
N PHE A 41 -14.49 -20.08 1.05
CA PHE A 41 -13.13 -20.61 1.08
C PHE A 41 -13.09 -22.09 0.82
N LYS A 42 -12.12 -22.54 0.02
CA LYS A 42 -11.86 -23.95 -0.20
C LYS A 42 -10.36 -24.21 -0.23
N PHE A 43 -9.91 -25.03 0.70
CA PHE A 43 -8.50 -25.41 0.81
C PHE A 43 -8.26 -26.71 0.01
N ILE A 44 -7.25 -26.70 -0.84
CA ILE A 44 -6.91 -27.79 -1.77
C ILE A 44 -5.50 -28.27 -1.43
N THR A 45 -5.38 -29.48 -0.95
CA THR A 45 -4.09 -30.12 -0.62
C THR A 45 -3.50 -30.88 -1.79
N ASP A 46 -4.32 -31.32 -2.72
CA ASP A 46 -3.92 -32.04 -3.93
C ASP A 46 -4.40 -31.30 -5.17
N TRP A 47 -3.48 -30.91 -6.04
CA TRP A 47 -3.74 -30.16 -7.27
C TRP A 47 -4.70 -30.87 -8.24
N ASP A 48 -4.75 -32.19 -8.20
CA ASP A 48 -5.68 -32.97 -9.05
C ASP A 48 -7.13 -32.77 -8.62
N ASN A 49 -7.37 -32.29 -7.41
CA ASN A 49 -8.70 -31.96 -6.87
C ASN A 49 -9.09 -30.48 -7.09
N LEU A 50 -8.31 -29.71 -7.86
CA LEU A 50 -8.65 -28.32 -8.16
C LEU A 50 -9.89 -28.23 -9.06
N PRO A 51 -11.01 -27.61 -8.61
CA PRO A 51 -12.20 -27.46 -9.44
C PRO A 51 -11.89 -26.58 -10.66
N SER A 52 -12.18 -27.08 -11.86
CA SER A 52 -11.90 -26.36 -13.11
C SER A 52 -12.81 -25.14 -13.35
N ASP A 53 -13.86 -25.01 -12.56
CA ASP A 53 -14.90 -23.98 -12.72
C ASP A 53 -14.99 -23.01 -11.52
N PHE A 54 -14.09 -23.12 -10.54
CA PHE A 54 -14.14 -22.31 -9.30
C PHE A 54 -14.27 -20.80 -9.53
N MET A 55 -13.81 -20.30 -10.68
CA MET A 55 -13.85 -18.87 -11.03
C MET A 55 -15.20 -18.43 -11.62
N LYS A 56 -16.05 -19.38 -12.07
CA LYS A 56 -17.33 -19.03 -12.72
C LYS A 56 -18.34 -18.47 -11.72
N ALA A 57 -19.21 -17.58 -12.18
CA ALA A 57 -20.24 -16.98 -11.34
C ALA A 57 -21.28 -18.03 -10.89
N GLU A 58 -21.52 -19.03 -11.72
CA GLU A 58 -22.52 -20.10 -11.53
C GLU A 58 -22.03 -21.24 -10.63
N THR A 59 -20.75 -21.25 -10.26
CA THR A 59 -20.20 -22.29 -9.37
C THR A 59 -20.96 -22.32 -8.06
N ASN A 60 -21.50 -23.48 -7.71
CA ASN A 60 -22.11 -23.68 -6.39
C ASN A 60 -21.00 -23.77 -5.33
N ASP A 61 -20.94 -22.78 -4.44
CA ASP A 61 -20.02 -22.71 -3.33
C ASP A 61 -20.69 -22.83 -1.95
N ASP A 62 -21.93 -23.34 -1.89
CA ASP A 62 -22.69 -23.53 -0.65
C ASP A 62 -21.96 -24.43 0.35
N SER A 63 -21.30 -25.47 -0.16
CA SER A 63 -20.52 -26.42 0.63
C SER A 63 -19.11 -25.96 0.98
N TRP A 64 -18.70 -24.77 0.52
CA TRP A 64 -17.39 -24.22 0.85
C TRP A 64 -17.41 -23.66 2.26
N ASP A 65 -16.27 -23.69 2.92
CA ASP A 65 -16.07 -23.05 4.22
C ASP A 65 -16.22 -21.52 4.12
N ASN A 66 -16.20 -20.88 5.26
CA ASN A 66 -16.12 -19.44 5.37
C ASN A 66 -14.83 -19.06 6.09
N ILE A 67 -14.13 -18.07 5.56
CA ILE A 67 -12.90 -17.55 6.18
C ILE A 67 -13.00 -16.02 6.29
N PRO A 68 -12.51 -15.41 7.37
CA PRO A 68 -12.37 -13.96 7.44
C PRO A 68 -11.26 -13.50 6.48
N VAL A 69 -11.46 -12.37 5.83
CA VAL A 69 -10.45 -11.65 5.05
C VAL A 69 -10.36 -10.23 5.63
N PRO A 70 -9.18 -9.75 6.04
CA PRO A 70 -7.89 -10.45 5.98
C PRO A 70 -7.75 -11.58 7.02
N SER A 71 -6.95 -12.61 6.70
CA SER A 71 -6.47 -13.63 7.63
C SER A 71 -5.35 -14.49 7.01
N THR A 72 -4.61 -15.19 7.87
CA THR A 72 -3.75 -16.30 7.45
C THR A 72 -4.51 -17.61 7.61
N TRP A 73 -4.44 -18.49 6.60
CA TRP A 73 -5.24 -19.72 6.65
C TRP A 73 -4.74 -20.72 7.70
N GLU A 74 -3.43 -20.74 8.01
CA GLU A 74 -2.86 -21.61 9.04
C GLU A 74 -3.41 -21.28 10.44
N MET A 75 -3.63 -19.99 10.73
CA MET A 75 -4.25 -19.56 11.99
C MET A 75 -5.76 -19.83 12.03
N LYS A 76 -6.36 -20.24 10.92
CA LYS A 76 -7.77 -20.64 10.81
C LYS A 76 -7.93 -22.17 10.69
N GLY A 77 -6.85 -22.93 10.90
CA GLY A 77 -6.87 -24.38 10.96
C GLY A 77 -6.64 -25.10 9.62
N TYR A 78 -6.11 -24.41 8.61
CA TYR A 78 -5.80 -25.00 7.31
C TYR A 78 -4.30 -25.09 7.08
N GLY A 79 -3.78 -26.29 6.85
CA GLY A 79 -2.35 -26.53 6.71
C GLY A 79 -1.59 -26.47 8.05
N ASP A 80 -0.27 -26.39 7.98
CA ASP A 80 0.61 -26.46 9.13
C ASP A 80 1.25 -25.11 9.42
N GLN A 81 1.37 -24.79 10.71
CA GLN A 81 2.12 -23.63 11.18
C GLN A 81 3.61 -23.98 11.19
N VAL A 82 4.35 -23.50 10.21
CA VAL A 82 5.77 -23.80 10.04
C VAL A 82 6.61 -22.57 10.35
N TYR A 83 7.59 -22.74 11.22
CA TYR A 83 8.69 -21.79 11.39
C TYR A 83 9.92 -22.31 10.66
N CYS A 84 10.54 -21.47 9.85
CA CYS A 84 11.78 -21.78 9.15
C CYS A 84 12.69 -20.55 9.19
N GLY A 85 13.80 -20.67 9.94
CA GLY A 85 14.75 -19.56 10.09
C GLY A 85 15.73 -19.47 8.94
N GLN A 86 16.29 -20.62 8.53
CA GLN A 86 17.23 -20.69 7.41
C GLN A 86 16.81 -21.80 6.45
N GLY A 87 16.83 -21.50 5.17
CA GLY A 87 16.44 -22.45 4.12
C GLY A 87 14.95 -22.43 3.80
N TYR A 88 14.65 -23.01 2.64
CA TYR A 88 13.29 -23.04 2.12
C TYR A 88 12.42 -24.07 2.84
N GLU A 89 11.16 -23.75 3.01
CA GLU A 89 10.18 -24.65 3.64
C GLU A 89 9.77 -25.85 2.77
N PHE A 90 10.30 -25.98 1.57
CA PHE A 90 9.98 -27.04 0.62
C PHE A 90 11.21 -27.79 0.10
N ARG A 91 10.98 -29.02 -0.38
CA ARG A 91 12.00 -29.86 -1.01
C ARG A 91 11.43 -30.57 -2.24
N PRO A 92 12.20 -30.82 -3.31
CA PRO A 92 13.59 -30.42 -3.48
C PRO A 92 13.74 -28.91 -3.76
N VAL A 93 14.91 -28.35 -3.46
CA VAL A 93 15.31 -27.00 -3.85
C VAL A 93 15.86 -27.06 -5.27
N ASN A 94 15.18 -26.45 -6.23
CA ASN A 94 15.52 -26.47 -7.65
C ASN A 94 15.00 -25.21 -8.38
N PRO A 95 15.56 -24.02 -8.08
CA PRO A 95 15.08 -22.78 -8.70
C PRO A 95 15.07 -22.82 -10.22
N PRO A 96 14.06 -22.27 -10.90
CA PRO A 96 12.90 -21.54 -10.34
C PRO A 96 11.70 -22.45 -10.01
N PHE A 97 11.84 -23.76 -10.05
CA PHE A 97 10.76 -24.72 -9.91
C PHE A 97 10.46 -25.00 -8.44
N VAL A 98 9.19 -24.93 -8.06
CA VAL A 98 8.70 -25.35 -6.74
C VAL A 98 7.98 -26.69 -6.84
N PRO A 99 8.03 -27.57 -5.80
CA PRO A 99 7.34 -28.83 -5.83
C PRO A 99 5.82 -28.64 -5.85
N ARG A 100 5.09 -29.55 -6.53
CA ARG A 100 3.63 -29.62 -6.45
C ARG A 100 3.13 -30.24 -5.15
N LYS A 101 3.87 -31.25 -4.65
CA LYS A 101 3.54 -31.89 -3.38
C LYS A 101 3.66 -30.86 -2.25
N ASP A 102 2.66 -30.82 -1.38
CA ASP A 102 2.55 -29.90 -0.23
C ASP A 102 2.45 -28.41 -0.62
N ASN A 103 2.43 -28.08 -1.92
CA ASN A 103 2.13 -26.74 -2.41
C ASN A 103 0.61 -26.55 -2.46
N HIS A 104 0.03 -26.22 -1.34
CA HIS A 104 -1.42 -26.09 -1.18
C HIS A 104 -1.96 -24.90 -1.97
N ILE A 105 -3.25 -25.00 -2.34
CA ILE A 105 -3.99 -23.95 -3.02
C ILE A 105 -5.16 -23.53 -2.15
N ALA A 106 -5.33 -22.23 -1.98
CA ALA A 106 -6.52 -21.68 -1.36
C ALA A 106 -7.38 -20.95 -2.40
N LEU A 107 -8.64 -21.32 -2.48
CA LEU A 107 -9.64 -20.69 -3.33
C LEU A 107 -10.54 -19.81 -2.47
N TYR A 108 -10.65 -18.54 -2.85
CA TYR A 108 -11.50 -17.55 -2.20
C TYR A 108 -12.57 -17.09 -3.18
N ARG A 109 -13.80 -16.86 -2.69
CA ARG A 109 -14.88 -16.28 -3.51
C ARG A 109 -15.64 -15.24 -2.70
N LYS A 110 -16.02 -14.14 -3.38
CA LYS A 110 -16.80 -13.05 -2.80
C LYS A 110 -17.75 -12.47 -3.83
N THR A 111 -19.03 -12.39 -3.48
CA THR A 111 -19.99 -11.58 -4.25
C THR A 111 -19.95 -10.15 -3.74
N PHE A 112 -19.94 -9.18 -4.65
CA PHE A 112 -19.96 -7.76 -4.33
C PHE A 112 -20.74 -6.97 -5.39
N GLU A 113 -21.13 -5.76 -5.02
CA GLU A 113 -21.74 -4.80 -5.95
C GLU A 113 -20.92 -3.52 -5.96
N VAL A 114 -20.79 -2.91 -7.14
CA VAL A 114 -20.13 -1.61 -7.29
C VAL A 114 -21.18 -0.53 -7.04
N PRO A 115 -20.91 0.51 -6.25
CA PRO A 115 -21.83 1.60 -6.03
C PRO A 115 -22.30 2.23 -7.35
N ALA A 116 -23.59 2.50 -7.48
CA ALA A 116 -24.16 3.11 -8.69
C ALA A 116 -23.59 4.51 -8.99
N SER A 117 -23.14 5.21 -7.95
CA SER A 117 -22.46 6.52 -8.08
C SER A 117 -21.11 6.45 -8.81
N TRP A 118 -20.57 5.26 -9.02
CA TRP A 118 -19.32 5.03 -9.75
C TRP A 118 -19.53 4.70 -11.23
N GLU A 119 -20.76 4.80 -11.74
CA GLU A 119 -21.05 4.56 -13.16
C GLU A 119 -20.20 5.49 -14.04
N GLY A 120 -19.49 4.90 -15.01
CA GLY A 120 -18.58 5.65 -15.90
C GLY A 120 -17.18 5.92 -15.34
N GLN A 121 -16.90 5.54 -14.08
CA GLN A 121 -15.57 5.63 -13.50
C GLN A 121 -14.75 4.35 -13.77
N ASN A 122 -13.43 4.44 -13.65
CA ASN A 122 -12.57 3.27 -13.59
C ASN A 122 -12.65 2.68 -12.17
N VAL A 123 -12.78 1.38 -12.08
CA VAL A 123 -12.85 0.67 -10.79
C VAL A 123 -11.65 -0.23 -10.64
N LEU A 124 -10.87 0.03 -9.59
CA LEU A 124 -9.69 -0.75 -9.27
C LEU A 124 -9.94 -1.59 -8.02
N ILE A 125 -9.34 -2.78 -8.00
CA ILE A 125 -9.28 -3.60 -6.78
C ILE A 125 -7.86 -3.59 -6.23
N HIS A 126 -7.77 -3.43 -4.93
CA HIS A 126 -6.53 -3.42 -4.17
C HIS A 126 -6.49 -4.62 -3.24
N PHE A 127 -5.43 -5.41 -3.35
CA PHE A 127 -4.99 -6.36 -2.35
C PHE A 127 -3.79 -5.74 -1.64
N ALA A 128 -3.96 -5.31 -0.41
CA ALA A 128 -2.88 -4.66 0.34
C ALA A 128 -1.76 -5.64 0.74
N GLY A 129 -2.06 -6.95 0.77
CA GLY A 129 -1.08 -8.01 0.95
C GLY A 129 -1.70 -9.39 0.77
N VAL A 130 -1.12 -10.19 -0.13
CA VAL A 130 -1.47 -11.61 -0.32
C VAL A 130 -0.18 -12.41 -0.26
N ARG A 131 0.02 -13.18 0.80
CA ARG A 131 1.19 -14.03 0.93
C ARG A 131 1.01 -15.33 0.17
N GLY A 132 1.94 -15.60 -0.71
CA GLY A 132 1.88 -16.57 -1.79
C GLY A 132 1.57 -15.91 -3.13
N ALA A 133 1.68 -16.66 -4.22
CA ALA A 133 1.29 -16.16 -5.53
C ALA A 133 -0.22 -16.26 -5.73
N PHE A 134 -0.83 -15.35 -6.46
CA PHE A 134 -2.26 -15.45 -6.69
C PHE A 134 -2.71 -15.06 -8.11
N TYR A 135 -3.78 -15.72 -8.54
CA TYR A 135 -4.57 -15.37 -9.72
C TYR A 135 -5.88 -14.72 -9.31
N LEU A 136 -6.22 -13.63 -10.00
CA LEU A 136 -7.47 -12.88 -9.80
C LEU A 136 -8.43 -13.12 -10.96
N TYR A 137 -9.69 -13.38 -10.63
CA TYR A 137 -10.79 -13.53 -11.59
C TYR A 137 -11.99 -12.69 -11.19
N VAL A 138 -12.64 -12.05 -12.15
CA VAL A 138 -13.92 -11.35 -12.00
C VAL A 138 -14.91 -11.88 -13.01
N ASN A 139 -16.07 -12.32 -12.54
CA ASN A 139 -17.14 -12.87 -13.40
C ASN A 139 -16.66 -14.00 -14.35
N GLY A 140 -15.78 -14.88 -13.84
CA GLY A 140 -15.21 -16.01 -14.58
C GLY A 140 -14.05 -15.65 -15.50
N LYS A 141 -13.69 -14.39 -15.65
CA LYS A 141 -12.59 -13.95 -16.51
C LYS A 141 -11.34 -13.66 -15.69
N LYS A 142 -10.18 -14.13 -16.16
CA LYS A 142 -8.89 -13.86 -15.54
C LYS A 142 -8.55 -12.36 -15.69
N VAL A 143 -8.34 -11.69 -14.57
CA VAL A 143 -7.95 -10.27 -14.51
C VAL A 143 -6.45 -10.12 -14.45
N GLY A 144 -5.78 -10.87 -13.57
CA GLY A 144 -4.35 -10.72 -13.39
C GLY A 144 -3.70 -11.78 -12.51
N TYR A 145 -2.41 -11.58 -12.27
CA TYR A 145 -1.54 -12.41 -11.44
C TYR A 145 -0.54 -11.56 -10.69
N ASN A 146 -0.18 -11.96 -9.48
CA ASN A 146 0.88 -11.34 -8.67
C ASN A 146 1.54 -12.38 -7.74
N GLU A 147 2.83 -12.19 -7.46
CA GLU A 147 3.62 -13.07 -6.60
C GLU A 147 4.59 -12.29 -5.69
N ASP A 148 4.22 -11.12 -5.23
CA ASP A 148 5.09 -10.27 -4.38
C ASP A 148 4.90 -10.56 -2.88
N GLY A 149 5.07 -11.78 -2.41
CA GLY A 149 5.21 -12.20 -1.02
C GLY A 149 4.34 -11.60 0.09
N GLY A 150 3.33 -10.85 -0.29
CA GLY A 150 2.31 -10.34 0.61
C GLY A 150 2.65 -9.08 1.39
N THR A 151 3.76 -8.43 1.11
CA THR A 151 4.18 -7.20 1.79
C THR A 151 3.98 -5.94 0.94
N LEU A 152 3.81 -6.10 -0.36
CA LEU A 152 3.52 -5.03 -1.30
C LEU A 152 2.08 -5.14 -1.82
N PRO A 153 1.41 -4.00 -2.07
CA PRO A 153 0.05 -4.02 -2.60
C PRO A 153 0.03 -4.46 -4.07
N ALA A 154 -1.00 -5.23 -4.44
CA ALA A 154 -1.30 -5.56 -5.83
C ALA A 154 -2.61 -4.89 -6.24
N VAL A 155 -2.57 -4.07 -7.29
CA VAL A 155 -3.71 -3.28 -7.78
C VAL A 155 -4.03 -3.67 -9.20
N PHE A 156 -5.31 -3.90 -9.50
CA PHE A 156 -5.77 -4.30 -10.83
C PHE A 156 -6.97 -3.46 -11.27
N ASP A 157 -6.97 -3.05 -12.54
CA ASP A 157 -8.13 -2.46 -13.18
C ASP A 157 -9.15 -3.55 -13.53
N MET A 158 -10.27 -3.56 -12.84
CA MET A 158 -11.32 -4.54 -13.11
C MET A 158 -12.50 -3.97 -13.91
N THR A 159 -12.44 -2.69 -14.32
CA THR A 159 -13.49 -2.02 -15.08
C THR A 159 -14.00 -2.84 -16.27
N PRO A 160 -13.13 -3.44 -17.13
CA PRO A 160 -13.60 -4.19 -18.29
C PRO A 160 -14.32 -5.51 -17.96
N PHE A 161 -14.24 -5.97 -16.70
CA PHE A 161 -14.77 -7.26 -16.26
C PHE A 161 -16.05 -7.13 -15.45
N LEU A 162 -16.44 -5.89 -15.09
CA LEU A 162 -17.62 -5.63 -14.28
C LEU A 162 -18.92 -5.70 -15.08
N LYS A 163 -20.00 -6.03 -14.38
CA LYS A 163 -21.39 -5.94 -14.87
C LYS A 163 -22.25 -5.18 -13.87
N LYS A 164 -23.40 -4.69 -14.30
CA LYS A 164 -24.40 -4.09 -13.40
C LYS A 164 -24.87 -5.10 -12.35
N GLY A 165 -25.04 -4.62 -11.11
CA GLY A 165 -25.49 -5.45 -9.98
C GLY A 165 -24.37 -6.34 -9.43
N LYS A 166 -24.72 -7.58 -9.10
CA LYS A 166 -23.82 -8.53 -8.43
C LYS A 166 -22.67 -8.98 -9.33
N ASN A 167 -21.46 -8.83 -8.85
CA ASN A 167 -20.23 -9.31 -9.45
C ASN A 167 -19.65 -10.43 -8.58
N GLN A 168 -19.00 -11.41 -9.22
CA GLN A 168 -18.33 -12.51 -8.55
C GLN A 168 -16.81 -12.31 -8.65
N LEU A 169 -16.16 -12.22 -7.50
CA LEU A 169 -14.72 -12.24 -7.35
C LEU A 169 -14.28 -13.66 -7.00
N ALA A 170 -13.23 -14.16 -7.65
CA ALA A 170 -12.57 -15.38 -7.26
C ALA A 170 -11.05 -15.17 -7.25
N VAL A 171 -10.39 -15.69 -6.21
CA VAL A 171 -8.95 -15.61 -6.03
C VAL A 171 -8.40 -16.99 -5.78
N GLN A 172 -7.38 -17.37 -6.53
CA GLN A 172 -6.62 -18.60 -6.31
C GLN A 172 -5.26 -18.23 -5.76
N VAL A 173 -4.98 -18.59 -4.51
CA VAL A 173 -3.68 -18.34 -3.87
C VAL A 173 -2.90 -19.65 -3.85
N LEU A 174 -1.66 -19.61 -4.33
CA LEU A 174 -0.69 -20.70 -4.30
C LEU A 174 0.25 -20.47 -3.12
N ARG A 175 0.50 -21.53 -2.34
CA ARG A 175 1.44 -21.45 -1.21
C ARG A 175 2.83 -21.04 -1.67
N TRP A 176 3.35 -21.69 -2.70
CA TRP A 176 4.69 -21.47 -3.22
C TRP A 176 4.69 -21.13 -4.70
N SER A 177 5.63 -20.29 -5.10
CA SER A 177 5.94 -19.93 -6.49
C SER A 177 7.46 -19.76 -6.63
N ASP A 178 7.93 -19.43 -7.83
CA ASP A 178 9.33 -19.04 -8.05
C ASP A 178 9.72 -17.80 -7.21
N GLY A 179 8.78 -16.89 -6.91
CA GLY A 179 8.97 -15.77 -5.98
C GLY A 179 9.36 -16.20 -4.56
N SER A 180 8.97 -17.42 -4.13
CA SER A 180 9.32 -17.96 -2.81
C SER A 180 10.83 -18.14 -2.60
N TYR A 181 11.62 -18.21 -3.67
CA TYR A 181 13.07 -18.24 -3.60
C TYR A 181 13.71 -16.89 -3.25
N LEU A 182 13.00 -15.80 -3.49
CA LEU A 182 13.46 -14.42 -3.26
C LEU A 182 12.95 -13.82 -1.95
N GLU A 183 11.96 -14.47 -1.33
CA GLU A 183 11.25 -13.98 -0.15
C GLU A 183 11.32 -14.98 1.00
N ASP A 184 12.55 -15.30 1.37
CA ASP A 184 12.84 -16.32 2.39
C ASP A 184 13.42 -15.67 3.65
N GLN A 185 12.59 -14.85 4.30
CA GLN A 185 12.92 -14.21 5.58
C GLN A 185 12.81 -15.22 6.73
N ASP A 186 13.59 -14.98 7.78
CA ASP A 186 13.55 -15.76 9.02
C ASP A 186 12.30 -15.47 9.84
N HIS A 187 11.21 -16.17 9.55
CA HIS A 187 9.95 -16.04 10.30
C HIS A 187 8.97 -17.18 10.02
N TRP A 188 7.80 -17.14 10.69
CA TRP A 188 6.69 -18.04 10.44
C TRP A 188 6.21 -17.99 8.96
N ARG A 189 6.03 -19.17 8.37
CA ARG A 189 5.55 -19.38 7.01
C ARG A 189 4.02 -19.43 7.01
N PHE A 190 3.41 -18.26 6.96
CA PHE A 190 1.97 -18.08 6.91
C PHE A 190 1.53 -17.52 5.57
N HIS A 191 0.36 -17.97 5.08
CA HIS A 191 -0.14 -17.63 3.75
C HIS A 191 -1.60 -17.15 3.80
N GLY A 192 -2.05 -16.56 2.71
CA GLY A 192 -3.41 -16.08 2.57
C GLY A 192 -3.50 -14.61 2.21
N ILE A 193 -4.72 -14.08 2.26
CA ILE A 193 -4.97 -12.64 2.07
C ILE A 193 -4.80 -11.98 3.44
N THR A 194 -3.60 -11.46 3.70
CA THR A 194 -3.15 -11.05 5.04
C THR A 194 -3.43 -9.60 5.40
N ARG A 195 -3.72 -8.76 4.40
CA ARG A 195 -4.06 -7.35 4.57
C ARG A 195 -5.36 -7.02 3.84
N ASP A 196 -5.83 -5.79 3.97
CA ASP A 196 -7.10 -5.31 3.42
C ASP A 196 -7.31 -5.61 1.95
N VAL A 197 -8.55 -5.92 1.59
CA VAL A 197 -9.04 -5.93 0.21
C VAL A 197 -10.12 -4.86 0.07
N TYR A 198 -9.96 -3.99 -0.91
CA TYR A 198 -10.93 -2.94 -1.18
C TYR A 198 -10.98 -2.58 -2.66
N ILE A 199 -12.06 -1.91 -3.04
CA ILE A 199 -12.19 -1.31 -4.36
C ILE A 199 -12.24 0.20 -4.25
N GLU A 200 -11.70 0.87 -5.26
CA GLU A 200 -11.82 2.32 -5.42
C GLU A 200 -12.28 2.70 -6.82
N SER A 201 -13.01 3.80 -6.93
CA SER A 201 -13.26 4.42 -8.23
C SER A 201 -12.28 5.55 -8.51
N ARG A 202 -11.86 5.66 -9.77
CA ARG A 202 -11.00 6.74 -10.25
C ARG A 202 -11.58 7.40 -11.51
N PRO A 203 -11.41 8.72 -11.69
CA PRO A 203 -11.72 9.37 -12.96
C PRO A 203 -10.78 8.91 -14.07
N ASP A 204 -11.09 9.26 -15.33
CA ASP A 204 -10.23 8.93 -16.48
C ASP A 204 -8.86 9.62 -16.40
N VAL A 205 -8.81 10.87 -15.98
CA VAL A 205 -7.58 11.61 -15.67
C VAL A 205 -7.45 11.70 -14.15
N PHE A 206 -6.35 11.27 -13.60
CA PHE A 206 -6.17 11.15 -12.16
C PHE A 206 -4.74 11.44 -11.70
N ILE A 207 -4.60 11.79 -10.43
CA ILE A 207 -3.31 11.90 -9.76
C ILE A 207 -2.86 10.47 -9.46
N GLN A 208 -1.87 9.97 -10.21
CA GLN A 208 -1.36 8.62 -10.02
C GLN A 208 -0.52 8.50 -8.75
N ASP A 209 0.34 9.50 -8.52
CA ASP A 209 1.23 9.55 -7.37
C ASP A 209 1.73 10.99 -7.14
N PHE A 210 2.30 11.23 -5.98
CA PHE A 210 3.03 12.46 -5.69
C PHE A 210 4.06 12.25 -4.59
N ALA A 211 5.20 12.93 -4.71
CA ALA A 211 6.22 12.96 -3.68
C ALA A 211 6.29 14.34 -3.05
N VAL A 212 6.39 14.40 -1.72
CA VAL A 212 6.51 15.65 -0.96
C VAL A 212 7.89 15.76 -0.36
N ILE A 213 8.52 16.92 -0.53
CA ILE A 213 9.83 17.25 0.00
C ILE A 213 9.70 18.49 0.88
N THR A 214 10.07 18.37 2.15
CA THR A 214 9.99 19.42 3.16
C THR A 214 11.40 19.81 3.60
N ASP A 215 12.13 20.53 2.75
CA ASP A 215 13.51 20.90 3.05
C ASP A 215 13.56 22.14 3.95
N LEU A 216 14.37 22.10 5.02
CA LEU A 216 14.59 23.24 5.91
C LEU A 216 15.81 24.05 5.48
N ASP A 217 15.76 25.35 5.75
CA ASP A 217 16.89 26.23 5.57
C ASP A 217 18.07 25.84 6.49
N LYS A 218 19.19 26.59 6.37
CA LYS A 218 20.40 26.34 7.16
C LYS A 218 20.21 26.60 8.67
N ASP A 219 19.22 27.42 9.02
CA ASP A 219 18.93 27.84 10.39
C ASP A 219 17.78 27.03 11.01
N TYR A 220 17.24 26.03 10.25
CA TYR A 220 16.14 25.14 10.62
C TYR A 220 14.85 25.89 11.02
N LYS A 221 14.63 27.04 10.42
CA LYS A 221 13.54 27.96 10.78
C LYS A 221 12.45 28.00 9.70
N ASP A 222 12.85 28.21 8.46
CA ASP A 222 11.96 28.28 7.32
C ASP A 222 12.10 27.01 6.47
N ALA A 223 11.08 26.66 5.71
CA ALA A 223 11.09 25.50 4.86
C ALA A 223 10.81 25.83 3.40
N LYS A 224 11.36 25.02 2.49
CA LYS A 224 10.93 24.94 1.10
C LYS A 224 10.10 23.68 0.91
N LEU A 225 8.81 23.85 0.69
CA LEU A 225 7.89 22.76 0.34
C LEU A 225 7.89 22.56 -1.16
N ARG A 226 8.17 21.34 -1.60
CA ARG A 226 8.12 20.93 -3.01
C ARG A 226 7.27 19.67 -3.17
N ILE A 227 6.41 19.66 -4.17
CA ILE A 227 5.57 18.52 -4.49
C ILE A 227 5.83 18.14 -5.94
N ARG A 228 6.19 16.88 -6.18
CA ARG A 228 6.36 16.30 -7.49
C ARG A 228 5.14 15.43 -7.82
N PRO A 229 4.18 15.92 -8.59
CA PRO A 229 3.00 15.16 -8.96
C PRO A 229 3.28 14.26 -10.17
N VAL A 230 2.52 13.17 -10.26
CA VAL A 230 2.41 12.29 -11.42
C VAL A 230 0.94 12.23 -11.82
N ILE A 231 0.61 12.72 -13.00
CA ILE A 231 -0.75 12.66 -13.57
C ILE A 231 -0.78 11.59 -14.66
N SER A 232 -1.79 10.76 -14.63
CA SER A 232 -2.01 9.72 -15.63
C SER A 232 -3.44 9.76 -16.17
N SER A 233 -3.67 9.09 -17.31
CA SER A 233 -4.98 8.98 -17.91
C SER A 233 -5.19 7.60 -18.52
N LYS A 234 -6.39 7.04 -18.35
CA LYS A 234 -6.82 5.78 -18.99
C LYS A 234 -7.31 5.99 -20.42
N LYS A 235 -7.69 7.23 -20.77
CA LYS A 235 -8.17 7.61 -22.09
C LYS A 235 -7.41 8.83 -22.60
N THR A 236 -7.42 9.05 -23.91
CA THR A 236 -6.93 10.31 -24.47
C THR A 236 -7.91 11.43 -24.13
N VAL A 237 -7.48 12.35 -23.28
CA VAL A 237 -8.23 13.53 -22.84
C VAL A 237 -7.39 14.77 -23.07
N ASP A 238 -7.99 15.83 -23.62
CA ASP A 238 -7.30 17.11 -23.69
C ASP A 238 -7.28 17.75 -22.29
N VAL A 239 -6.09 17.89 -21.74
CA VAL A 239 -5.84 18.48 -20.41
C VAL A 239 -5.17 19.84 -20.49
N SER A 240 -5.23 20.52 -21.66
CA SER A 240 -4.49 21.76 -21.92
C SER A 240 -4.85 22.88 -20.93
N ASP A 241 -6.12 22.96 -20.52
CA ASP A 241 -6.64 23.99 -19.62
C ASP A 241 -6.97 23.44 -18.23
N TRP A 242 -6.45 22.25 -17.90
CA TRP A 242 -6.62 21.67 -16.57
C TRP A 242 -5.56 22.20 -15.59
N MET A 243 -5.93 22.28 -14.33
CA MET A 243 -5.07 22.77 -13.25
C MET A 243 -4.91 21.71 -12.15
N LEU A 244 -3.70 21.61 -11.63
CA LEU A 244 -3.43 20.93 -10.37
C LEU A 244 -3.14 21.99 -9.31
N GLU A 245 -3.90 21.97 -8.24
CA GLU A 245 -3.71 22.81 -7.05
C GLU A 245 -3.18 21.97 -5.91
N ALA A 246 -2.38 22.57 -5.02
CA ALA A 246 -1.96 21.95 -3.77
C ALA A 246 -2.07 22.96 -2.63
N ARG A 247 -2.70 22.53 -1.53
CA ARG A 247 -2.99 23.37 -0.38
C ARG A 247 -2.58 22.69 0.91
N LEU A 248 -1.95 23.45 1.80
CA LEU A 248 -1.50 22.94 3.09
C LEU A 248 -2.50 23.30 4.19
N TYR A 249 -2.77 22.33 5.07
CA TYR A 249 -3.66 22.48 6.21
C TYR A 249 -2.97 22.06 7.50
N THR A 250 -3.38 22.64 8.62
CA THR A 250 -3.03 22.12 9.94
C THR A 250 -3.64 20.72 10.14
N LYS A 251 -3.23 20.02 11.18
CA LYS A 251 -3.78 18.71 11.52
C LYS A 251 -5.30 18.75 11.74
N GLU A 252 -5.82 19.89 12.18
CA GLU A 252 -7.25 20.15 12.43
C GLU A 252 -8.03 20.52 11.17
N GLY A 253 -7.36 20.59 10.01
CA GLY A 253 -8.00 20.91 8.73
C GLY A 253 -8.19 22.41 8.46
N THR A 254 -7.51 23.29 9.20
CA THR A 254 -7.52 24.73 8.93
C THR A 254 -6.43 25.08 7.90
N PRO A 255 -6.71 25.89 6.85
CA PRO A 255 -5.67 26.33 5.92
C PRO A 255 -4.45 26.87 6.65
N ALA A 256 -3.28 26.33 6.36
CA ALA A 256 -2.06 26.65 7.04
C ALA A 256 -1.18 27.57 6.19
N LEU A 257 -0.66 28.62 6.83
CA LEU A 257 0.49 29.41 6.35
C LEU A 257 0.26 30.09 4.98
N GLY A 258 -0.98 30.21 4.50
CA GLY A 258 -1.29 30.82 3.20
C GLY A 258 -0.62 30.07 2.02
N VAL A 259 -0.40 28.78 2.16
CA VAL A 259 0.29 27.95 1.17
C VAL A 259 -0.70 27.42 0.16
N ASP A 260 -0.90 28.18 -0.92
CA ASP A 260 -1.62 27.77 -2.11
C ASP A 260 -0.66 27.71 -3.29
N MET A 261 -0.59 26.55 -3.94
CA MET A 261 0.22 26.32 -5.13
C MET A 261 -0.64 25.85 -6.28
N SER A 262 -0.32 26.23 -7.49
CA SER A 262 -1.02 25.76 -8.68
C SER A 262 -0.08 25.57 -9.87
N MET A 263 -0.44 24.63 -10.75
CA MET A 263 0.32 24.32 -11.95
C MET A 263 -0.61 23.82 -13.05
N PRO A 264 -0.43 24.25 -14.33
CA PRO A 264 -1.14 23.65 -15.45
C PRO A 264 -0.79 22.17 -15.61
N VAL A 265 -1.80 21.30 -15.74
CA VAL A 265 -1.61 19.84 -15.90
C VAL A 265 -0.78 19.53 -17.15
N LYS A 266 -0.95 20.28 -18.21
CA LYS A 266 -0.15 20.18 -19.45
C LYS A 266 1.36 20.19 -19.16
N THR A 267 1.81 21.03 -18.22
CA THR A 267 3.22 21.13 -17.85
C THR A 267 3.74 19.80 -17.25
N ILE A 268 2.87 19.04 -16.58
CA ILE A 268 3.21 17.78 -15.94
C ILE A 268 3.23 16.64 -16.97
N THR A 269 2.23 16.60 -17.87
CA THR A 269 1.99 15.47 -18.77
C THR A 269 2.80 15.51 -20.05
N THR A 270 3.30 16.68 -20.50
CA THR A 270 4.06 16.81 -21.74
C THR A 270 5.54 16.50 -21.60
N GLU A 271 6.08 16.51 -20.37
CA GLU A 271 7.47 16.13 -20.15
C GLU A 271 7.56 14.61 -20.00
N LYS A 272 8.04 13.94 -21.05
CA LYS A 272 8.43 12.54 -20.94
C LYS A 272 9.57 12.44 -19.93
N TYR A 273 9.35 11.70 -18.89
CA TYR A 273 10.36 11.33 -17.92
C TYR A 273 11.51 10.60 -18.61
N GLN A 274 12.54 11.33 -18.97
CA GLN A 274 13.85 10.74 -19.14
C GLN A 274 14.52 10.73 -17.78
N GLN A 275 15.27 9.70 -17.48
CA GLN A 275 15.92 9.31 -16.23
C GLN A 275 16.67 10.41 -15.43
N ASN A 276 16.47 11.68 -15.74
CA ASN A 276 17.13 12.80 -15.12
C ASN A 276 16.18 13.61 -14.23
N PHE A 277 16.26 13.39 -12.91
CA PHE A 277 15.46 14.08 -11.89
C PHE A 277 15.53 15.61 -11.95
N SER A 278 16.52 16.19 -12.61
CA SER A 278 16.69 17.63 -12.76
C SER A 278 15.62 18.30 -13.62
N LEU A 279 14.87 17.55 -14.42
CA LEU A 279 13.80 18.05 -15.29
C LEU A 279 12.39 17.91 -14.69
N ALA A 280 12.26 17.31 -13.50
CA ALA A 280 10.98 17.16 -12.84
C ALA A 280 10.37 18.53 -12.49
N LYS A 281 9.10 18.71 -12.83
CA LYS A 281 8.35 19.91 -12.41
C LYS A 281 7.80 19.72 -11.00
N TYR A 282 7.92 20.80 -10.23
CA TYR A 282 7.45 20.86 -8.85
C TYR A 282 6.45 21.99 -8.67
N LEU A 283 5.38 21.71 -7.94
CA LEU A 283 4.69 22.75 -7.20
C LEU A 283 5.60 23.10 -6.03
N GLU A 284 5.98 24.36 -5.89
CA GLU A 284 6.88 24.75 -4.80
C GLU A 284 6.55 26.10 -4.18
N THR A 285 6.80 26.22 -2.89
CA THR A 285 6.64 27.45 -2.13
C THR A 285 7.53 27.48 -0.90
N ASN A 286 7.75 28.67 -0.36
CA ASN A 286 8.43 28.84 0.92
C ASN A 286 7.40 28.88 2.05
N VAL A 287 7.67 28.14 3.11
CA VAL A 287 6.83 28.05 4.30
C VAL A 287 7.57 28.69 5.46
N LYS A 288 6.99 29.75 6.04
CA LYS A 288 7.60 30.52 7.13
C LYS A 288 7.33 29.84 8.47
N ALA A 289 8.40 29.58 9.21
CA ALA A 289 8.39 29.06 10.57
C ALA A 289 7.36 27.93 10.82
N PRO A 290 7.35 26.83 10.00
CA PRO A 290 6.45 25.71 10.26
C PRO A 290 6.79 25.06 11.60
N LEU A 291 5.80 24.43 12.24
CA LEU A 291 6.04 23.53 13.37
C LEU A 291 6.79 22.30 12.84
N LEU A 292 7.97 22.06 13.43
CA LEU A 292 8.84 20.98 12.97
C LEU A 292 8.38 19.63 13.55
N TRP A 293 8.56 18.57 12.78
CA TRP A 293 8.38 17.22 13.24
C TRP A 293 9.69 16.66 13.83
N SER A 294 9.58 16.07 15.01
CA SER A 294 10.65 15.26 15.63
C SER A 294 10.05 14.13 16.45
N SER A 295 10.87 13.20 16.94
CA SER A 295 10.40 12.11 17.81
C SER A 295 9.72 12.61 19.09
N GLU A 296 10.14 13.75 19.60
CA GLU A 296 9.58 14.37 20.82
C GLU A 296 8.35 15.25 20.54
N THR A 297 8.32 15.89 19.37
CA THR A 297 7.23 16.78 18.96
C THR A 297 6.80 16.46 17.53
N PRO A 298 5.97 15.43 17.33
CA PRO A 298 5.60 14.94 16.00
C PRO A 298 4.50 15.80 15.35
N ASN A 299 4.83 17.06 15.07
CA ASN A 299 3.90 17.98 14.42
C ASN A 299 3.66 17.59 12.99
N LEU A 300 2.39 17.41 12.61
CA LEU A 300 1.97 17.04 11.27
C LEU A 300 1.04 18.10 10.67
N TYR A 301 1.10 18.17 9.35
CA TYR A 301 0.22 18.92 8.48
C TYR A 301 -0.47 18.00 7.52
N ILE A 302 -1.52 18.46 6.85
CA ILE A 302 -2.18 17.75 5.76
C ILE A 302 -1.92 18.52 4.48
N ILE A 303 -1.36 17.84 3.47
CA ILE A 303 -1.29 18.37 2.11
C ILE A 303 -2.43 17.77 1.29
N VAL A 304 -3.18 18.60 0.58
CA VAL A 304 -4.23 18.17 -0.34
C VAL A 304 -3.88 18.64 -1.74
N LEU A 305 -3.86 17.71 -2.68
CA LEU A 305 -3.76 17.99 -4.11
C LEU A 305 -5.15 17.87 -4.72
N THR A 306 -5.54 18.87 -5.52
CA THR A 306 -6.85 18.92 -6.19
C THR A 306 -6.68 19.12 -7.69
N LEU A 307 -7.13 18.12 -8.45
CA LEU A 307 -7.14 18.17 -9.91
C LEU A 307 -8.45 18.79 -10.37
N LYS A 308 -8.36 19.84 -11.20
CA LYS A 308 -9.52 20.56 -11.75
C LYS A 308 -9.54 20.52 -13.27
N ASP A 309 -10.74 20.37 -13.84
CA ASP A 309 -10.97 20.41 -15.28
C ASP A 309 -10.93 21.85 -15.84
N HIS A 310 -11.13 22.00 -17.15
CA HIS A 310 -11.16 23.27 -17.86
C HIS A 310 -12.29 24.24 -17.41
N LYS A 311 -13.29 23.74 -16.66
CA LYS A 311 -14.38 24.55 -16.08
C LYS A 311 -14.11 24.92 -14.62
N GLY A 312 -13.00 24.43 -14.06
CA GLY A 312 -12.68 24.58 -12.64
C GLY A 312 -13.39 23.60 -11.71
N ASN A 313 -14.08 22.58 -12.25
CA ASN A 313 -14.71 21.56 -11.43
C ASN A 313 -13.63 20.62 -10.85
N VAL A 314 -13.82 20.22 -9.60
CA VAL A 314 -12.96 19.22 -8.97
C VAL A 314 -13.20 17.84 -9.61
N VAL A 315 -12.15 17.27 -10.17
CA VAL A 315 -12.16 15.93 -10.76
C VAL A 315 -11.74 14.89 -9.74
N GLU A 316 -10.67 15.20 -8.99
CA GLU A 316 -10.10 14.35 -7.95
C GLU A 316 -9.35 15.20 -6.92
N SER A 317 -9.40 14.76 -5.67
CA SER A 317 -8.47 15.22 -4.65
C SER A 317 -7.72 14.03 -4.05
N ARG A 318 -6.47 14.26 -3.63
CA ARG A 318 -5.65 13.31 -2.86
C ARG A 318 -4.99 14.03 -1.72
N SER A 319 -4.75 13.33 -0.64
CA SER A 319 -4.12 13.91 0.55
C SER A 319 -3.08 12.98 1.16
N SER A 320 -2.19 13.60 1.93
CA SER A 320 -1.22 12.90 2.78
C SER A 320 -0.91 13.75 4.00
N ARG A 321 -0.54 13.10 5.11
CA ARG A 321 0.09 13.78 6.23
C ARG A 321 1.55 14.02 5.91
N ILE A 322 2.08 15.16 6.33
CA ILE A 322 3.48 15.52 6.14
C ILE A 322 4.03 16.18 7.41
N GLY A 323 5.32 15.99 7.67
CA GLY A 323 6.04 16.68 8.71
C GLY A 323 7.21 17.49 8.13
N PHE A 324 7.44 18.69 8.65
CA PHE A 324 8.62 19.49 8.27
C PHE A 324 9.80 19.05 9.11
N ARG A 325 10.78 18.41 8.47
CA ARG A 325 12.01 17.96 9.11
C ARG A 325 13.17 17.93 8.14
N LYS A 326 14.38 18.01 8.69
CA LYS A 326 15.61 17.76 7.97
C LYS A 326 16.42 16.70 8.69
N VAL A 327 16.77 15.64 7.96
CA VAL A 327 17.65 14.56 8.43
C VAL A 327 18.98 14.74 7.72
N GLU A 328 20.08 14.81 8.46
CA GLU A 328 21.41 15.00 7.91
C GLU A 328 22.48 14.31 8.75
N PHE A 329 23.62 14.02 8.14
CA PHE A 329 24.80 13.56 8.86
C PHE A 329 25.80 14.69 8.98
N LYS A 330 26.11 15.11 10.21
CA LYS A 330 27.21 16.04 10.52
C LYS A 330 28.48 15.26 10.85
N ASN A 331 29.63 15.88 10.58
CA ASN A 331 30.94 15.26 10.88
C ASN A 331 31.08 13.82 10.32
N LYS A 332 30.35 13.48 9.24
CA LYS A 332 30.29 12.16 8.56
C LYS A 332 29.64 11.02 9.36
N HIS A 333 29.34 11.19 10.63
CA HIS A 333 28.84 10.09 11.49
C HIS A 333 27.78 10.51 12.52
N GLU A 334 27.51 11.79 12.68
CA GLU A 334 26.51 12.27 13.62
C GLU A 334 25.15 12.42 12.91
N LEU A 335 24.22 11.52 13.21
CA LEU A 335 22.84 11.68 12.76
C LEU A 335 22.22 12.89 13.46
N CYS A 336 21.71 13.82 12.69
CA CYS A 336 21.02 15.01 13.19
C CYS A 336 19.62 15.11 12.59
N VAL A 337 18.66 15.49 13.42
CA VAL A 337 17.31 15.87 13.02
C VAL A 337 17.07 17.31 13.41
N ASN A 338 16.69 18.15 12.43
CA ASN A 338 16.50 19.59 12.62
C ASN A 338 17.71 20.26 13.29
N GLY A 339 18.92 19.85 12.88
CA GLY A 339 20.20 20.38 13.37
C GLY A 339 20.66 19.87 14.73
N LYS A 340 19.85 19.12 15.45
CA LYS A 340 20.18 18.51 16.75
C LYS A 340 20.63 17.07 16.55
N ARG A 341 21.69 16.66 17.26
CA ARG A 341 22.13 15.27 17.27
C ARG A 341 21.02 14.39 17.82
N GLU A 342 20.76 13.28 17.13
CA GLU A 342 19.75 12.30 17.51
C GLU A 342 20.40 10.96 17.81
N TYR A 343 20.01 10.35 18.92
CA TYR A 343 20.38 8.99 19.26
C TYR A 343 19.23 8.04 18.95
N ILE A 344 19.52 7.00 18.21
CA ILE A 344 18.53 5.99 17.82
C ILE A 344 18.44 4.93 18.89
N TYR A 345 17.32 4.87 19.58
CA TYR A 345 16.93 3.82 20.51
C TYR A 345 15.74 3.07 19.88
N GLY A 346 16.00 1.92 19.32
CA GLY A 346 15.02 1.21 18.50
C GLY A 346 14.92 -0.27 18.77
N VAL A 347 13.89 -0.85 18.20
CA VAL A 347 13.61 -2.29 18.20
C VAL A 347 13.37 -2.78 16.78
N ASN A 348 13.62 -4.09 16.55
CA ASN A 348 13.15 -4.76 15.35
C ASN A 348 11.69 -5.17 15.53
N ARG A 349 10.89 -5.08 14.46
CA ARG A 349 9.50 -5.49 14.46
C ARG A 349 9.16 -6.25 13.18
N HIS A 350 8.56 -7.42 13.34
CA HIS A 350 7.85 -8.12 12.28
C HIS A 350 6.37 -7.73 12.28
N ASP A 351 5.72 -7.70 11.10
CA ASP A 351 4.27 -7.77 11.02
C ASP A 351 3.84 -9.17 11.41
N HIS A 352 3.53 -9.33 12.70
CA HIS A 352 3.14 -10.60 13.29
C HIS A 352 2.26 -10.36 14.52
N ASP A 353 1.18 -11.10 14.61
CA ASP A 353 0.30 -11.19 15.79
C ASP A 353 0.25 -12.63 16.28
N ALA A 354 0.27 -12.82 17.60
CA ALA A 354 0.31 -14.15 18.20
C ALA A 354 -0.94 -15.01 17.89
N TRP A 355 -2.07 -14.39 17.57
CA TRP A 355 -3.35 -15.04 17.33
C TRP A 355 -3.77 -15.03 15.86
N GLU A 356 -3.34 -14.00 15.11
CA GLU A 356 -3.74 -13.77 13.72
C GLU A 356 -2.60 -13.99 12.72
N GLY A 357 -1.41 -14.33 13.20
CA GLY A 357 -0.23 -14.60 12.36
C GLY A 357 0.26 -13.35 11.63
N LYS A 358 0.28 -13.38 10.30
CA LYS A 358 0.72 -12.25 9.46
C LYS A 358 -0.35 -11.17 9.25
N THR A 359 -1.53 -11.36 9.79
CA THR A 359 -2.58 -10.34 9.82
C THR A 359 -2.49 -9.58 11.13
N VAL A 360 -2.04 -8.33 11.09
CA VAL A 360 -1.88 -7.51 12.29
C VAL A 360 -3.06 -6.54 12.41
N PRO A 361 -3.94 -6.70 13.41
CA PRO A 361 -5.03 -5.75 13.64
C PRO A 361 -4.51 -4.35 13.96
N TYR A 362 -5.26 -3.33 13.54
CA TYR A 362 -4.88 -1.92 13.75
C TYR A 362 -4.61 -1.61 15.23
N GLU A 363 -5.41 -2.14 16.13
CA GLU A 363 -5.29 -1.97 17.59
C GLU A 363 -3.97 -2.54 18.12
N ARG A 364 -3.45 -3.61 17.49
CA ARG A 364 -2.14 -4.17 17.82
C ARG A 364 -1.01 -3.26 17.36
N MET A 365 -1.13 -2.66 16.16
CA MET A 365 -0.15 -1.67 15.70
C MET A 365 -0.11 -0.45 16.63
N VAL A 366 -1.28 0.03 17.08
CA VAL A 366 -1.38 1.11 18.09
C VAL A 366 -0.72 0.69 19.40
N GLN A 367 -0.96 -0.53 19.85
CA GLN A 367 -0.34 -1.07 21.08
C GLN A 367 1.19 -1.12 20.94
N ASP A 368 1.72 -1.63 19.82
CA ASP A 368 3.16 -1.71 19.56
C ASP A 368 3.81 -0.32 19.66
N VAL A 369 3.27 0.67 18.93
CA VAL A 369 3.82 2.03 18.92
C VAL A 369 3.71 2.69 20.28
N THR A 370 2.59 2.49 20.99
CA THR A 370 2.38 3.01 22.34
C THR A 370 3.39 2.43 23.32
N LEU A 371 3.61 1.12 23.29
CA LEU A 371 4.62 0.46 24.13
C LEU A 371 6.03 0.96 23.80
N MET A 372 6.40 1.10 22.53
CA MET A 372 7.69 1.68 22.15
C MET A 372 7.90 3.04 22.81
N LYS A 373 6.93 3.92 22.75
CA LYS A 373 7.02 5.25 23.38
C LYS A 373 7.10 5.18 24.91
N GLN A 374 6.30 4.31 25.54
CA GLN A 374 6.32 4.13 27.01
C GLN A 374 7.66 3.62 27.53
N PHE A 375 8.36 2.79 26.75
CA PHE A 375 9.70 2.28 27.07
C PHE A 375 10.84 3.18 26.58
N GLY A 376 10.55 4.36 26.04
CA GLY A 376 11.55 5.34 25.61
C GLY A 376 12.20 5.05 24.27
N PHE A 377 11.64 4.14 23.46
CA PHE A 377 12.11 3.94 22.09
C PHE A 377 11.63 5.07 21.18
N ASN A 378 12.51 5.52 20.30
CA ASN A 378 12.21 6.53 19.29
C ASN A 378 12.32 5.99 17.86
N SER A 379 12.64 4.72 17.68
CA SER A 379 12.85 4.11 16.36
C SER A 379 12.39 2.66 16.30
N VAL A 380 12.02 2.24 15.10
CA VAL A 380 11.68 0.86 14.76
C VAL A 380 12.29 0.49 13.41
N ARG A 381 12.81 -0.74 13.31
CA ARG A 381 13.20 -1.36 12.04
C ARG A 381 12.10 -2.33 11.61
N THR A 382 11.59 -2.15 10.39
CA THR A 382 10.60 -3.06 9.80
C THR A 382 11.30 -4.29 9.25
N SER A 383 11.69 -5.20 10.12
CA SER A 383 12.44 -6.39 9.73
C SER A 383 11.52 -7.49 9.20
N HIS A 384 11.69 -7.99 7.97
CA HIS A 384 12.68 -7.54 6.97
C HIS A 384 11.94 -7.20 5.66
N TYR A 385 10.89 -6.41 5.75
CA TYR A 385 9.97 -6.08 4.65
C TYR A 385 9.11 -4.87 5.01
N PRO A 386 8.48 -4.21 4.03
CA PRO A 386 7.58 -3.10 4.29
C PRO A 386 6.39 -3.51 5.18
N ALA A 387 6.15 -2.71 6.22
CA ALA A 387 5.02 -2.89 7.12
C ALA A 387 3.68 -2.50 6.47
N ASP A 388 2.57 -2.74 7.17
CA ASP A 388 1.28 -2.19 6.77
C ASP A 388 1.35 -0.65 6.74
N PRO A 389 0.81 0.03 5.70
CA PRO A 389 0.82 1.49 5.62
C PRO A 389 0.26 2.21 6.85
N ALA A 390 -0.71 1.61 7.54
CA ALA A 390 -1.26 2.16 8.78
C ALA A 390 -0.22 2.24 9.91
N PHE A 391 0.76 1.34 9.90
CA PHE A 391 1.84 1.37 10.88
C PHE A 391 2.77 2.58 10.68
N TYR A 392 3.05 2.96 9.44
CA TYR A 392 3.83 4.17 9.13
C TYR A 392 3.07 5.43 9.54
N ASP A 393 1.75 5.49 9.30
CA ASP A 393 0.91 6.59 9.75
C ASP A 393 0.98 6.75 11.29
N LEU A 394 0.97 5.64 12.03
CA LEU A 394 1.16 5.65 13.48
C LEU A 394 2.56 6.10 13.88
N CYS A 395 3.60 5.67 13.18
CA CYS A 395 4.97 6.13 13.45
C CYS A 395 5.10 7.64 13.26
N ASP A 396 4.48 8.20 12.23
CA ASP A 396 4.42 9.65 12.01
C ASP A 396 3.69 10.39 13.15
N GLU A 397 2.56 9.84 13.60
CA GLU A 397 1.74 10.45 14.66
C GLU A 397 2.38 10.39 16.04
N TYR A 398 3.07 9.30 16.35
CA TYR A 398 3.68 9.09 17.67
C TYR A 398 5.13 9.52 17.75
N GLY A 399 5.75 9.93 16.64
CA GLY A 399 7.15 10.36 16.61
C GLY A 399 8.10 9.17 16.73
N ILE A 400 7.96 8.19 15.86
CA ILE A 400 8.86 7.04 15.74
C ILE A 400 9.62 7.15 14.42
N TYR A 401 10.94 7.14 14.46
CA TYR A 401 11.75 6.99 13.25
C TYR A 401 11.64 5.56 12.73
N VAL A 402 11.55 5.41 11.41
CA VAL A 402 11.46 4.10 10.78
C VAL A 402 12.70 3.84 9.94
N MET A 403 13.33 2.69 10.18
CA MET A 403 14.28 2.08 9.25
C MET A 403 13.48 1.07 8.42
N ASP A 404 13.02 1.52 7.26
CA ASP A 404 12.21 0.71 6.36
C ASP A 404 13.09 -0.21 5.52
N GLU A 405 12.68 -1.47 5.38
CA GLU A 405 13.42 -2.46 4.60
C GLU A 405 12.64 -2.91 3.37
N ALA A 406 13.35 -3.05 2.26
CA ALA A 406 12.81 -3.67 1.06
C ALA A 406 12.61 -5.18 1.30
N ASN A 407 11.60 -5.76 0.64
CA ASN A 407 11.31 -7.19 0.70
C ASN A 407 12.34 -7.99 -0.14
N VAL A 408 13.62 -7.94 0.24
CA VAL A 408 14.73 -8.57 -0.47
C VAL A 408 15.64 -9.27 0.54
N GLU A 409 15.14 -10.32 1.17
CA GLU A 409 15.92 -11.18 2.05
C GLU A 409 15.74 -12.62 1.62
N THR A 410 16.88 -13.34 1.47
CA THR A 410 16.91 -14.68 0.88
C THR A 410 17.84 -15.59 1.69
N CYS A 411 17.49 -15.82 2.96
CA CYS A 411 18.30 -16.65 3.88
C CYS A 411 18.59 -18.05 3.32
N GLY A 412 17.65 -18.64 2.58
CA GLY A 412 17.83 -19.95 1.95
C GLY A 412 18.82 -19.96 0.80
N ALA A 413 19.02 -18.82 0.11
CA ALA A 413 19.98 -18.76 -0.99
C ALA A 413 21.41 -19.00 -0.49
N ASP A 414 21.81 -18.41 0.64
CA ASP A 414 23.12 -18.60 1.23
C ASP A 414 23.30 -20.02 1.79
N ALA A 415 22.24 -20.60 2.34
CA ALA A 415 22.29 -21.90 3.00
C ALA A 415 22.21 -23.08 2.01
N GLU A 416 21.54 -22.94 0.87
CA GLU A 416 21.14 -24.07 0.02
C GLU A 416 21.52 -23.91 -1.47
N LEU A 417 21.89 -22.71 -1.91
CA LEU A 417 22.26 -22.44 -3.31
C LEU A 417 23.75 -22.06 -3.47
N SER A 418 24.48 -21.87 -2.38
CA SER A 418 25.94 -21.66 -2.36
C SER A 418 26.68 -23.00 -2.34
#